data_6610f4138ae5ce6590a2fcc183d9a119
#
_entry.id   6610f4138ae5ce6590a2fcc183d9a119
#
_cell.length_a   1.000
_cell.length_b   1.000
_cell.length_c   1.000
_cell.angle_alpha   90.00
_cell.angle_beta   90.00
_cell.angle_gamma   90.00
#
_symmetry.space_group_name_H-M   'P 1'
#
loop_
_entity.id
_entity.type
_entity.pdbx_description
1 polymer ?
#
loop_
_entity_poly.entity_id
_entity_poly.type
_entity_poly.pdbx_seq_one_letter_code
_entity_poly.pdbx_strand_id
1 'polypeptide(L)'
;MPERNVTVNRKARHDYEILETYEAGLVLTGPEVKSVRQGKVSLAEAYAKVNKGELWLYNMHIAPYDPVLQRNYDPRQPRKLLMHRREIDRLMGLTQQ
;
A
#
# COMPACT_ATOMS: atom_id res chain seq x y z
N MET A 1 -13.34 -10.18 2.88
CA MET A 1 -13.40 -9.42 4.15
C MET A 1 -13.66 -7.97 3.83
N PRO A 2 -14.51 -7.32 4.62
CA PRO A 2 -14.62 -5.87 4.43
C PRO A 2 -13.28 -5.21 4.72
N GLU A 3 -12.87 -4.35 3.80
CA GLU A 3 -11.64 -3.60 3.96
C GLU A 3 -11.83 -2.53 5.02
N ARG A 4 -10.82 -2.38 5.87
CA ARG A 4 -10.82 -1.36 6.90
C ARG A 4 -9.63 -0.45 6.69
N ASN A 5 -9.82 0.83 6.88
CA ASN A 5 -8.71 1.76 6.98
C ASN A 5 -8.04 1.58 8.33
N VAL A 6 -6.87 0.94 8.33
CA VAL A 6 -6.08 0.74 9.55
C VAL A 6 -5.15 1.91 9.84
N THR A 7 -4.94 2.76 8.84
CA THR A 7 -4.16 3.98 8.98
C THR A 7 -4.62 4.99 7.93
N VAL A 8 -4.40 6.27 8.23
CA VAL A 8 -4.73 7.39 7.34
C VAL A 8 -3.49 8.26 7.20
N ASN A 9 -3.12 8.57 5.96
CA ASN A 9 -2.02 9.51 5.72
C ASN A 9 -2.57 10.94 5.78
N ARG A 10 -2.62 11.50 6.99
CA ARG A 10 -3.15 12.85 7.23
C ARG A 10 -2.31 13.93 6.57
N LYS A 11 -1.00 13.70 6.47
CA LYS A 11 -0.09 14.64 5.82
C LYS A 11 -0.43 14.79 4.34
N ALA A 12 -0.73 13.69 3.66
CA ALA A 12 -1.12 13.75 2.26
C ALA A 12 -2.39 14.57 2.06
N ARG A 13 -3.38 14.43 2.94
CA ARG A 13 -4.62 15.21 2.87
C ARG A 13 -4.43 16.68 3.18
N HIS A 14 -3.41 17.00 3.97
CA HIS A 14 -3.14 18.37 4.40
C HIS A 14 -2.26 19.10 3.39
N ASP A 15 -1.22 18.43 2.86
CA ASP A 15 -0.22 19.04 2.01
C ASP A 15 -0.54 18.96 0.52
N TYR A 16 -1.43 18.07 0.10
CA TYR A 16 -1.70 17.79 -1.31
C TYR A 16 -3.20 17.86 -1.61
N GLU A 17 -3.51 18.36 -2.80
CA GLU A 17 -4.86 18.29 -3.32
C GLU A 17 -5.16 16.85 -3.73
N ILE A 18 -6.26 16.31 -3.24
CA ILE A 18 -6.70 14.96 -3.57
C ILE A 18 -7.70 15.05 -4.72
N LEU A 19 -7.27 14.63 -5.91
CA LEU A 19 -8.09 14.69 -7.12
C LEU A 19 -9.06 13.52 -7.23
N GLU A 20 -8.60 12.31 -6.93
CA GLU A 20 -9.40 11.10 -6.99
C GLU A 20 -8.97 10.12 -5.90
N THR A 21 -9.91 9.29 -5.46
CA THR A 21 -9.63 8.21 -4.52
C THR A 21 -10.09 6.89 -5.11
N TYR A 22 -9.32 5.83 -4.82
CA TYR A 22 -9.62 4.47 -5.27
C TYR A 22 -9.48 3.50 -4.11
N GLU A 23 -10.30 2.46 -4.15
CA GLU A 23 -10.12 1.32 -3.25
C GLU A 23 -9.29 0.27 -3.94
N ALA A 24 -8.34 -0.31 -3.22
CA ALA A 24 -7.50 -1.38 -3.73
C ALA A 24 -7.30 -2.44 -2.66
N GLY A 25 -7.34 -3.71 -3.07
CA GLY A 25 -6.89 -4.79 -2.22
C GLY A 25 -5.38 -4.79 -2.13
N LEU A 26 -4.84 -5.33 -1.06
CA LEU A 26 -3.40 -5.37 -0.81
C LEU A 26 -2.98 -6.81 -0.55
N VAL A 27 -2.01 -7.30 -1.33
CA VAL A 27 -1.48 -8.65 -1.14
C VAL A 27 -0.45 -8.62 -0.02
N LEU A 28 -0.75 -9.28 1.10
CA LEU A 28 0.09 -9.34 2.28
C LEU A 28 0.33 -10.78 2.70
N THR A 29 1.48 -11.03 3.33
CA THR A 29 1.75 -12.30 3.99
C THR A 29 0.94 -12.39 5.29
N GLY A 30 0.83 -13.60 5.86
CA GLY A 30 0.14 -13.79 7.13
C GLY A 30 0.67 -12.91 8.26
N PRO A 31 2.00 -12.89 8.50
CA PRO A 31 2.58 -12.01 9.52
C PRO A 31 2.33 -10.53 9.27
N GLU A 32 2.36 -10.09 8.00
CA GLU A 32 2.06 -8.70 7.65
C GLU A 32 0.62 -8.32 8.00
N VAL A 33 -0.33 -9.20 7.75
CA VAL A 33 -1.74 -8.97 8.14
C VAL A 33 -1.85 -8.77 9.64
N LYS A 34 -1.14 -9.57 10.43
CA LYS A 34 -1.16 -9.46 11.89
C LYS A 34 -0.57 -8.14 12.36
N SER A 35 0.54 -7.70 11.75
CA SER A 35 1.16 -6.40 12.08
C SER A 35 0.24 -5.24 11.75
N VAL A 36 -0.41 -5.28 10.58
CA VAL A 36 -1.35 -4.23 10.15
C VAL A 36 -2.53 -4.15 11.12
N ARG A 37 -3.06 -5.29 11.56
CA ARG A 37 -4.15 -5.33 12.55
C ARG A 37 -3.76 -4.70 13.89
N GLN A 38 -2.47 -4.75 14.23
CA GLN A 38 -1.94 -4.12 15.44
C GLN A 38 -1.56 -2.66 15.23
N GLY A 39 -1.80 -2.12 14.04
CA GLY A 39 -1.45 -0.74 13.73
C GLY A 39 0.03 -0.50 13.50
N LYS A 40 0.83 -1.55 13.34
CA LYS A 40 2.29 -1.46 13.12
C LYS A 40 2.61 -1.24 11.66
N VAL A 41 2.04 -0.19 11.08
CA VAL A 41 2.14 0.14 9.66
C VAL A 41 2.24 1.64 9.50
N SER A 42 3.04 2.08 8.52
CA SER A 42 3.16 3.49 8.17
C SER A 42 3.06 3.67 6.65
N LEU A 43 2.24 4.63 6.24
CA LEU A 43 2.11 5.05 4.83
C LEU A 43 2.79 6.38 4.57
N ALA A 44 3.56 6.91 5.53
CA ALA A 44 4.10 8.27 5.46
C ALA A 44 4.91 8.56 4.19
N GLU A 45 5.67 7.56 3.70
CA GLU A 45 6.50 7.69 2.51
C GLU A 45 6.04 6.76 1.38
N ALA A 46 4.85 6.17 1.52
CA ALA A 46 4.36 5.20 0.55
C ALA A 46 3.86 5.89 -0.72
N TYR A 47 4.10 5.23 -1.85
CA TYR A 47 3.57 5.67 -3.14
C TYR A 47 3.23 4.47 -3.99
N ALA A 48 2.28 4.64 -4.91
CA ALA A 48 1.88 3.61 -5.85
C ALA A 48 2.45 3.90 -7.23
N LYS A 49 2.84 2.85 -7.95
CA LYS A 49 3.36 2.95 -9.30
C LYS A 49 2.92 1.76 -10.12
N VAL A 50 2.56 2.01 -11.38
CA VAL A 50 2.27 0.93 -12.33
C VAL A 50 3.59 0.43 -12.90
N ASN A 51 3.78 -0.89 -12.85
CA ASN A 51 4.95 -1.56 -13.41
C ASN A 51 4.50 -2.81 -14.15
N LYS A 52 4.77 -2.87 -15.44
CA LYS A 52 4.40 -4.00 -16.32
C LYS A 52 2.90 -4.32 -16.26
N GLY A 53 2.06 -3.29 -16.25
CA GLY A 53 0.61 -3.46 -16.23
C GLY A 53 0.02 -3.83 -14.88
N GLU A 54 0.83 -3.87 -13.82
CA GLU A 54 0.41 -4.15 -12.47
C GLU A 54 0.65 -2.95 -11.58
N LEU A 55 -0.20 -2.76 -10.57
CA LEU A 55 -0.08 -1.66 -9.62
C LEU A 55 0.63 -2.15 -8.37
N TRP A 56 1.68 -1.43 -7.97
CA TRP A 56 2.50 -1.76 -6.82
C TRP A 56 2.56 -0.60 -5.84
N LEU A 57 2.58 -0.93 -4.55
CA LEU A 57 2.77 0.03 -3.47
C LEU A 57 4.21 -0.09 -2.95
N TYR A 58 4.93 1.04 -2.99
CA TYR A 58 6.32 1.11 -2.55
C TYR A 58 6.45 1.90 -1.26
N ASN A 59 7.46 1.57 -0.48
CA ASN A 59 7.83 2.26 0.76
C ASN A 59 6.77 2.25 1.87
N MET A 60 5.74 1.43 1.76
CA MET A 60 4.87 1.18 2.90
C MET A 60 5.64 0.36 3.93
N HIS A 61 5.78 0.87 5.13
CA HIS A 61 6.49 0.19 6.21
C HIS A 61 5.51 -0.65 7.01
N ILE A 62 5.76 -1.95 7.07
CA ILE A 62 5.03 -2.87 7.95
C ILE A 62 6.07 -3.54 8.84
N ALA A 63 5.99 -3.28 10.15
CA ALA A 63 6.94 -3.85 11.10
C ALA A 63 6.83 -5.40 11.12
N PRO A 64 7.93 -6.13 11.38
CA PRO A 64 7.83 -7.57 11.53
C PRO A 64 6.95 -7.93 12.71
N TYR A 65 6.07 -8.91 12.53
CA TYR A 65 5.20 -9.40 13.61
C TYR A 65 6.02 -10.13 14.68
N ASP A 66 6.97 -10.95 14.24
CA ASP A 66 7.91 -11.65 15.12
C ASP A 66 9.33 -11.42 14.58
N PRO A 67 10.09 -10.47 15.15
CA PRO A 67 11.44 -10.15 14.64
C PRO A 67 12.40 -11.33 14.67
N VAL A 68 12.23 -12.26 15.60
CA VAL A 68 13.13 -13.43 15.70
C VAL A 68 12.90 -14.39 14.55
N LEU A 69 11.63 -14.68 14.22
CA LEU A 69 11.28 -15.61 13.14
C LEU A 69 11.36 -14.96 11.76
N GLN A 70 11.34 -13.63 11.68
CA GLN A 70 11.32 -12.89 10.42
C GLN A 70 12.61 -12.10 10.19
N ARG A 71 13.77 -12.70 10.45
CA ARG A 71 15.08 -12.01 10.35
C ARG A 71 15.36 -11.41 8.99
N ASN A 72 14.94 -12.08 7.91
CA ASN A 72 15.22 -11.66 6.55
C ASN A 72 14.04 -10.88 5.92
N TYR A 73 13.07 -10.52 6.73
CA TYR A 73 11.93 -9.77 6.27
C TYR A 73 12.29 -8.31 5.99
N ASP A 74 11.90 -7.82 4.81
CA ASP A 74 12.05 -6.41 4.46
C ASP A 74 10.76 -5.66 4.79
N PRO A 75 10.75 -4.78 5.82
CA PRO A 75 9.55 -4.03 6.19
C PRO A 75 9.01 -3.13 5.08
N ARG A 76 9.85 -2.74 4.13
CA ARG A 76 9.47 -1.83 3.04
C ARG A 76 9.43 -2.52 1.68
N GLN A 77 9.28 -3.84 1.66
CA GLN A 77 9.18 -4.56 0.38
C GLN A 77 7.98 -4.09 -0.43
N PRO A 78 8.09 -4.09 -1.77
CA PRO A 78 6.95 -3.74 -2.61
C PRO A 78 5.78 -4.69 -2.38
N ARG A 79 4.56 -4.15 -2.40
CA ARG A 79 3.35 -4.95 -2.24
C ARG A 79 2.41 -4.70 -3.39
N LYS A 80 1.85 -5.78 -3.90
CA LYS A 80 0.95 -5.69 -5.03
C LYS A 80 -0.40 -5.14 -4.58
N LEU A 81 -0.92 -4.17 -5.33
CA LEU A 81 -2.26 -3.64 -5.15
C LEU A 81 -3.21 -4.32 -6.14
N LEU A 82 -4.39 -4.69 -5.66
CA LEU A 82 -5.41 -5.34 -6.47
C LEU A 82 -6.51 -4.34 -6.80
N MET A 83 -6.63 -4.00 -8.07
CA MET A 83 -7.67 -3.12 -8.59
C MET A 83 -8.19 -3.69 -9.90
N HIS A 84 -9.35 -3.23 -10.33
CA HIS A 84 -9.86 -3.57 -11.65
C HIS A 84 -8.92 -3.06 -12.74
N ARG A 85 -8.72 -3.84 -13.77
CA ARG A 85 -7.84 -3.48 -14.89
C ARG A 85 -8.19 -2.11 -15.47
N ARG A 86 -9.46 -1.81 -15.57
CA ARG A 86 -9.97 -0.52 -16.06
C ARG A 86 -9.47 0.65 -15.23
N GLU A 87 -9.44 0.48 -13.91
CA GLU A 87 -8.94 1.52 -13.00
C GLU A 87 -7.43 1.68 -13.10
N ILE A 88 -6.70 0.58 -13.25
CA ILE A 88 -5.24 0.63 -13.45
C ILE A 88 -4.91 1.39 -14.74
N ASP A 89 -5.62 1.10 -15.82
CA ASP A 89 -5.41 1.77 -17.11
C ASP A 89 -5.70 3.27 -17.01
N ARG A 90 -6.71 3.66 -16.25
CA ARG A 90 -7.03 5.06 -16.00
C ARG A 90 -5.90 5.76 -15.24
N LEU A 91 -5.36 5.10 -14.21
CA LEU A 91 -4.24 5.64 -13.45
C LEU A 91 -2.99 5.80 -14.32
N MET A 92 -2.73 4.85 -15.22
CA MET A 92 -1.63 4.96 -16.18
C MET A 92 -1.77 6.21 -17.04
N GLY A 93 -2.97 6.47 -17.55
CA GLY A 93 -3.23 7.66 -18.35
C GLY A 93 -2.96 8.96 -17.58
N LEU A 94 -3.33 8.99 -16.30
CA LEU A 94 -3.11 10.17 -15.46
C LEU A 94 -1.63 10.39 -15.13
N THR A 95 -0.87 9.31 -14.96
CA THR A 95 0.55 9.42 -14.56
C THR A 95 1.50 9.65 -15.74
N GLN A 96 1.04 9.45 -16.96
CA GLN A 96 1.84 9.64 -18.18
C GLN A 96 1.74 11.06 -18.75
N GLN A 97 0.98 11.90 -18.13
CA GLN A 97 0.81 13.28 -18.60
C GLN A 97 1.94 14.20 -18.16
#